data_4f9b3a9baa82410f219196ac68ea9567
#
_entry.id   4f9b3a9baa82410f219196ac68ea9567
#
_cell.length_a   1.000
_cell.length_b   1.000
_cell.length_c   1.000
_cell.angle_alpha   90.00
_cell.angle_beta   90.00
_cell.angle_gamma   90.00
#
_symmetry.space_group_name_H-M   'P 1'
#
loop_
_entity.id
_entity.type
_entity.pdbx_description
1 polymer ?
#
loop_
_entity_poly.entity_id
_entity_poly.type
_entity_poly.pdbx_seq_one_letter_code
_entity_poly.pdbx_strand_id
1 'polypeptide(L)'
;MKQLPEKIALDKAVHGQRLYQGSVEIQKMSRLIDLLADADGAISFSIEFERARGLLGKAQVKVSADLSLICKISQKKFMFPVEIDSTVGFIDDLAYEDLLDIDMEASWVEEGFIKPLDIIEDELILAVPDIPFNEGHVDDSKEEDLNVAEKKPNPFAVLKNLK
;
A
#
# COMPACT_ATOMS: atom_id res chain seq x y z
N MET A 1 12.72 -18.88 -12.90
CA MET A 1 11.66 -18.13 -12.19
C MET A 1 10.32 -18.50 -12.80
N LYS A 2 9.38 -19.04 -12.05
CA LYS A 2 8.03 -19.28 -12.57
C LYS A 2 7.35 -17.92 -12.71
N GLN A 3 6.93 -17.58 -13.92
CA GLN A 3 6.08 -16.40 -14.14
C GLN A 3 4.79 -16.55 -13.34
N LEU A 4 4.36 -15.46 -12.69
CA LEU A 4 3.06 -15.40 -12.01
C LEU A 4 1.97 -15.65 -13.08
N PRO A 5 1.08 -16.63 -12.90
CA PRO A 5 0.01 -16.86 -13.87
C PRO A 5 -0.96 -15.67 -13.87
N GLU A 6 -1.48 -15.34 -15.04
CA GLU A 6 -2.45 -14.24 -15.19
C GLU A 6 -3.74 -14.50 -14.39
N LYS A 7 -4.22 -15.75 -14.40
CA LYS A 7 -5.38 -16.21 -13.64
C LYS A 7 -5.08 -17.51 -12.90
N ILE A 8 -5.58 -17.63 -11.70
CA ILE A 8 -5.48 -18.82 -10.86
C ILE A 8 -6.89 -19.35 -10.58
N ALA A 9 -7.13 -20.64 -10.82
CA ALA A 9 -8.35 -21.29 -10.35
C ALA A 9 -8.27 -21.42 -8.82
N LEU A 10 -9.12 -20.65 -8.11
CA LEU A 10 -9.08 -20.52 -6.66
C LEU A 10 -9.25 -21.88 -5.96
N ASP A 11 -10.24 -22.67 -6.38
CA ASP A 11 -10.53 -23.98 -5.81
C ASP A 11 -9.28 -24.90 -5.81
N LYS A 12 -8.55 -24.96 -6.93
CA LYS A 12 -7.32 -25.74 -7.05
C LYS A 12 -6.18 -25.18 -6.21
N ALA A 13 -6.10 -23.88 -6.04
CA ALA A 13 -5.08 -23.24 -5.22
C ALA A 13 -5.31 -23.48 -3.73
N VAL A 14 -6.56 -23.31 -3.27
CA VAL A 14 -6.97 -23.48 -1.88
C VAL A 14 -6.93 -24.95 -1.47
N HIS A 15 -7.50 -25.87 -2.27
CA HIS A 15 -7.46 -27.31 -1.96
C HIS A 15 -6.04 -27.87 -1.97
N GLY A 16 -5.21 -27.40 -2.88
CA GLY A 16 -3.80 -27.79 -2.99
C GLY A 16 -2.86 -27.03 -2.05
N GLN A 17 -3.37 -26.11 -1.23
CA GLN A 17 -2.55 -25.24 -0.36
C GLN A 17 -1.32 -24.71 -1.08
N ARG A 18 -1.57 -24.11 -2.25
CA ARG A 18 -0.49 -23.70 -3.16
C ARG A 18 0.19 -22.43 -2.69
N LEU A 19 1.51 -22.43 -2.84
CA LEU A 19 2.37 -21.27 -2.64
C LEU A 19 2.84 -20.75 -4.00
N TYR A 20 2.61 -19.46 -4.24
CA TYR A 20 3.17 -18.71 -5.36
C TYR A 20 4.13 -17.66 -4.82
N GLN A 21 5.37 -17.70 -5.26
CA GLN A 21 6.38 -16.73 -4.85
C GLN A 21 7.27 -16.35 -6.01
N GLY A 22 7.73 -15.12 -6.01
CA GLY A 22 8.58 -14.62 -7.08
C GLY A 22 8.80 -13.12 -7.01
N SER A 23 9.12 -12.57 -8.17
CA SER A 23 9.28 -11.14 -8.37
C SER A 23 8.55 -10.71 -9.63
N VAL A 24 7.98 -9.51 -9.61
CA VAL A 24 7.30 -8.87 -10.73
C VAL A 24 7.76 -7.42 -10.85
N GLU A 25 7.89 -6.92 -12.08
CA GLU A 25 8.28 -5.55 -12.35
C GLU A 25 7.13 -4.58 -12.00
N ILE A 26 7.46 -3.43 -11.41
CA ILE A 26 6.49 -2.37 -11.08
C ILE A 26 5.73 -1.91 -12.33
N GLN A 27 6.37 -1.92 -13.50
CA GLN A 27 5.76 -1.54 -14.79
C GLN A 27 4.53 -2.37 -15.18
N LYS A 28 4.31 -3.53 -14.56
CA LYS A 28 3.12 -4.37 -14.77
C LYS A 28 1.93 -3.98 -13.91
N MET A 29 2.12 -3.04 -12.97
CA MET A 29 1.12 -2.56 -12.03
C MET A 29 0.49 -1.26 -12.53
N SER A 30 -0.48 -1.36 -13.43
CA SER A 30 -1.02 -0.19 -14.15
C SER A 30 -1.67 0.87 -13.27
N ARG A 31 -2.33 0.48 -12.18
CA ARG A 31 -2.97 1.40 -11.23
C ARG A 31 -1.98 1.99 -10.24
N LEU A 32 -1.00 1.19 -9.82
CA LEU A 32 0.05 1.63 -8.89
C LEU A 32 0.95 2.69 -9.52
N ILE A 33 1.30 2.56 -10.81
CA ILE A 33 2.17 3.50 -11.53
C ILE A 33 1.68 4.93 -11.42
N ASP A 34 0.37 5.16 -11.44
CA ASP A 34 -0.23 6.51 -11.36
C ASP A 34 0.06 7.21 -10.02
N LEU A 35 0.43 6.45 -8.99
CA LEU A 35 0.76 6.95 -7.65
C LEU A 35 2.27 7.16 -7.45
N LEU A 36 3.10 6.67 -8.36
CA LEU A 36 4.56 6.67 -8.23
C LEU A 36 5.21 7.83 -8.98
N ALA A 37 6.42 8.16 -8.57
CA ALA A 37 7.26 9.12 -9.29
C ALA A 37 7.92 8.52 -10.54
N ASP A 38 8.19 7.22 -10.50
CA ASP A 38 8.62 6.40 -11.62
C ASP A 38 8.22 4.92 -11.40
N ALA A 39 8.28 4.15 -12.46
CA ALA A 39 7.88 2.74 -12.46
C ALA A 39 9.09 1.78 -12.46
N ASP A 40 10.26 2.25 -12.05
CA ASP A 40 11.46 1.43 -12.00
C ASP A 40 11.48 0.57 -10.73
N GLY A 41 11.89 -0.67 -10.87
CA GLY A 41 12.03 -1.59 -9.74
C GLY A 41 11.24 -2.88 -9.89
N ALA A 42 11.39 -3.72 -8.89
CA ALA A 42 10.74 -5.02 -8.81
C ALA A 42 10.10 -5.22 -7.44
N ILE A 43 8.97 -5.90 -7.44
CA ILE A 43 8.19 -6.27 -6.28
C ILE A 43 8.46 -7.74 -5.99
N SER A 44 8.89 -8.05 -4.79
CA SER A 44 8.97 -9.43 -4.31
C SER A 44 7.65 -9.81 -3.63
N PHE A 45 7.12 -10.98 -3.94
CA PHE A 45 5.85 -11.43 -3.38
C PHE A 45 5.86 -12.90 -2.98
N SER A 46 4.97 -13.23 -2.06
CA SER A 46 4.61 -14.60 -1.67
C SER A 46 3.12 -14.64 -1.36
N ILE A 47 2.38 -15.54 -2.01
CA ILE A 47 0.95 -15.77 -1.80
C ILE A 47 0.76 -17.25 -1.46
N GLU A 48 0.35 -17.52 -0.22
CA GLU A 48 0.09 -18.86 0.28
C GLU A 48 -1.41 -19.07 0.47
N PHE A 49 -2.00 -20.01 -0.28
CA PHE A 49 -3.42 -20.29 -0.24
C PHE A 49 -3.77 -21.29 0.84
N GLU A 50 -4.82 -21.00 1.59
CA GLU A 50 -5.33 -21.83 2.68
C GLU A 50 -6.85 -21.98 2.61
N ARG A 51 -7.34 -23.07 3.23
CA ARG A 51 -8.78 -23.25 3.43
C ARG A 51 -9.28 -22.32 4.52
N ALA A 52 -10.45 -21.74 4.32
CA ALA A 52 -11.13 -20.95 5.34
C ALA A 52 -12.57 -21.44 5.51
N ARG A 53 -13.03 -21.46 6.76
CA ARG A 53 -14.40 -21.90 7.07
C ARG A 53 -15.39 -20.82 6.71
N GLY A 54 -16.37 -21.16 5.87
CA GLY A 54 -17.41 -20.20 5.47
C GLY A 54 -17.04 -19.29 4.31
N LEU A 55 -15.79 -19.28 3.87
CA LEU A 55 -15.30 -18.53 2.70
C LEU A 55 -14.91 -19.48 1.57
N LEU A 56 -14.73 -18.95 0.37
CA LEU A 56 -14.18 -19.72 -0.75
C LEU A 56 -12.72 -20.14 -0.51
N GLY A 57 -12.02 -19.44 0.37
CA GLY A 57 -10.67 -19.66 0.80
C GLY A 57 -10.05 -18.38 1.35
N LYS A 58 -8.80 -18.46 1.78
CA LYS A 58 -7.99 -17.31 2.17
C LYS A 58 -6.58 -17.46 1.64
N ALA A 59 -5.83 -16.37 1.63
CA ALA A 59 -4.42 -16.38 1.33
C ALA A 59 -3.64 -15.47 2.27
N GLN A 60 -2.46 -15.92 2.69
CA GLN A 60 -1.46 -15.06 3.29
C GLN A 60 -0.68 -14.38 2.17
N VAL A 61 -0.67 -13.07 2.16
CA VAL A 61 -0.01 -12.25 1.14
C VAL A 61 1.14 -11.49 1.77
N LYS A 62 2.35 -11.73 1.28
CA LYS A 62 3.55 -10.98 1.68
C LYS A 62 4.10 -10.28 0.47
N VAL A 63 4.31 -8.98 0.59
CA VAL A 63 4.84 -8.15 -0.49
C VAL A 63 5.93 -7.25 0.05
N SER A 64 7.04 -7.14 -0.68
CA SER A 64 8.13 -6.23 -0.37
C SER A 64 8.56 -5.48 -1.63
N ALA A 65 8.65 -4.16 -1.54
CA ALA A 65 9.06 -3.30 -2.64
C ALA A 65 9.64 -1.98 -2.13
N ASP A 66 10.49 -1.35 -2.95
CA ASP A 66 10.90 0.04 -2.78
C ASP A 66 10.18 0.89 -3.82
N LEU A 67 9.24 1.73 -3.37
CA LEU A 67 8.43 2.58 -4.23
C LEU A 67 9.01 3.98 -4.33
N SER A 68 9.08 4.52 -5.54
CA SER A 68 9.53 5.89 -5.78
C SER A 68 8.36 6.85 -5.63
N LEU A 69 8.37 7.71 -4.60
CA LEU A 69 7.32 8.69 -4.31
C LEU A 69 7.85 10.13 -4.39
N ILE A 70 6.93 11.08 -4.51
CA ILE A 70 7.24 12.52 -4.42
C ILE A 70 6.78 13.04 -3.06
N CYS A 71 7.70 13.57 -2.28
CA CYS A 71 7.38 14.24 -1.02
C CYS A 71 6.50 15.45 -1.27
N LYS A 72 5.34 15.56 -0.61
CA LYS A 72 4.40 16.67 -0.80
C LYS A 72 4.93 18.01 -0.30
N ILE A 73 5.87 18.00 0.65
CA ILE A 73 6.46 19.22 1.21
C ILE A 73 7.64 19.70 0.36
N SER A 74 8.65 18.86 0.17
CA SER A 74 9.89 19.22 -0.53
C SER A 74 9.80 19.13 -2.05
N GLN A 75 8.76 18.48 -2.60
CA GLN A 75 8.59 18.16 -4.03
C GLN A 75 9.75 17.34 -4.61
N LYS A 76 10.56 16.73 -3.74
CA LYS A 76 11.68 15.87 -4.13
C LYS A 76 11.24 14.39 -4.14
N LYS A 77 11.84 13.64 -5.06
CA LYS A 77 11.68 12.20 -5.15
C LYS A 77 12.40 11.52 -3.98
N PHE A 78 11.80 10.47 -3.42
CA PHE A 78 12.40 9.61 -2.40
C PHE A 78 11.94 8.17 -2.55
N MET A 79 12.73 7.23 -2.00
CA MET A 79 12.38 5.83 -1.97
C MET A 79 11.60 5.51 -0.69
N PHE A 80 10.46 4.88 -0.86
CA PHE A 80 9.56 4.47 0.21
C PHE A 80 9.56 2.94 0.28
N PRO A 81 10.24 2.35 1.29
CA PRO A 81 10.25 0.91 1.47
C PRO A 81 8.88 0.44 1.98
N VAL A 82 8.34 -0.60 1.38
CA VAL A 82 7.07 -1.22 1.74
C VAL A 82 7.29 -2.69 2.07
N GLU A 83 6.81 -3.11 3.23
CA GLU A 83 6.71 -4.50 3.63
C GLU A 83 5.28 -4.76 4.11
N ILE A 84 4.58 -5.67 3.43
CA ILE A 84 3.19 -6.03 3.69
C ILE A 84 3.14 -7.50 4.10
N ASP A 85 2.36 -7.78 5.13
CA ASP A 85 1.99 -9.13 5.56
C ASP A 85 0.50 -9.10 5.93
N SER A 86 -0.35 -9.44 4.97
CA SER A 86 -1.81 -9.36 5.08
C SER A 86 -2.47 -10.71 4.84
N THR A 87 -3.71 -10.85 5.30
CA THR A 87 -4.55 -12.01 5.03
C THR A 87 -5.75 -11.58 4.21
N VAL A 88 -5.90 -12.18 3.04
CA VAL A 88 -6.99 -11.91 2.10
C VAL A 88 -8.00 -13.04 2.13
N GLY A 89 -9.28 -12.72 2.34
CA GLY A 89 -10.39 -13.66 2.27
C GLY A 89 -11.10 -13.57 0.91
N PHE A 90 -11.37 -14.73 0.29
CA PHE A 90 -12.00 -14.80 -1.03
C PHE A 90 -13.50 -14.97 -0.91
N ILE A 91 -14.24 -14.05 -1.56
CA ILE A 91 -15.70 -14.02 -1.57
C ILE A 91 -16.22 -13.83 -3.01
N ASP A 92 -17.40 -14.33 -3.28
CA ASP A 92 -18.14 -14.13 -4.55
C ASP A 92 -19.53 -13.51 -4.33
N ASP A 93 -19.93 -13.30 -3.08
CA ASP A 93 -21.17 -12.65 -2.68
C ASP A 93 -20.91 -11.74 -1.46
N LEU A 94 -21.55 -10.56 -1.43
CA LEU A 94 -21.50 -9.62 -0.30
C LEU A 94 -21.99 -10.24 1.02
N ALA A 95 -22.87 -11.24 0.96
CA ALA A 95 -23.35 -11.95 2.15
C ALA A 95 -22.23 -12.64 2.92
N TYR A 96 -21.09 -12.91 2.31
CA TYR A 96 -19.92 -13.53 2.95
C TYR A 96 -18.95 -12.52 3.58
N GLU A 97 -19.15 -11.23 3.35
CA GLU A 97 -18.30 -10.18 3.92
C GLU A 97 -18.31 -10.21 5.47
N ASP A 98 -19.48 -10.50 6.07
CA ASP A 98 -19.63 -10.65 7.52
C ASP A 98 -18.89 -11.85 8.11
N LEU A 99 -18.43 -12.78 7.27
CA LEU A 99 -17.66 -13.96 7.69
C LEU A 99 -16.14 -13.75 7.67
N LEU A 100 -15.71 -12.60 7.16
CA LEU A 100 -14.30 -12.21 7.21
C LEU A 100 -13.90 -11.85 8.63
N ASP A 101 -12.75 -12.32 9.08
CA ASP A 101 -12.16 -11.85 10.31
C ASP A 101 -11.78 -10.36 10.18
N ILE A 102 -11.73 -9.65 11.30
CA ILE A 102 -11.49 -8.19 11.34
C ILE A 102 -10.16 -7.78 10.69
N ASP A 103 -9.20 -8.70 10.64
CA ASP A 103 -7.86 -8.51 10.05
C ASP A 103 -7.76 -9.02 8.60
N MET A 104 -8.87 -9.47 8.02
CA MET A 104 -8.90 -9.97 6.64
C MET A 104 -9.42 -8.91 5.68
N GLU A 105 -8.76 -8.78 4.55
CA GLU A 105 -9.24 -8.00 3.43
C GLU A 105 -10.05 -8.86 2.46
N ALA A 106 -11.15 -8.30 1.94
CA ALA A 106 -11.99 -9.00 0.98
C ALA A 106 -11.38 -8.94 -0.42
N SER A 107 -11.26 -10.08 -1.09
CA SER A 107 -10.94 -10.15 -2.51
C SER A 107 -12.05 -10.86 -3.28
N TRP A 108 -12.50 -10.21 -4.35
CA TRP A 108 -13.58 -10.73 -5.19
C TRP A 108 -13.10 -11.80 -6.14
N VAL A 109 -13.90 -12.87 -6.23
CA VAL A 109 -13.67 -14.00 -7.13
C VAL A 109 -14.63 -13.92 -8.30
N GLU A 110 -14.09 -13.87 -9.51
CA GLU A 110 -14.87 -13.86 -10.74
C GLU A 110 -14.83 -15.25 -11.40
N GLU A 111 -16.01 -15.88 -11.52
CA GLU A 111 -16.15 -17.20 -12.17
C GLU A 111 -15.20 -18.29 -11.62
N GLY A 112 -14.87 -18.24 -10.33
CA GLY A 112 -13.95 -19.17 -9.68
C GLY A 112 -12.45 -18.90 -9.94
N PHE A 113 -12.12 -17.76 -10.55
CA PHE A 113 -10.75 -17.35 -10.82
C PHE A 113 -10.39 -16.07 -10.07
N ILE A 114 -9.13 -15.94 -9.73
CA ILE A 114 -8.51 -14.73 -9.20
C ILE A 114 -7.33 -14.32 -10.08
N LYS A 115 -7.01 -13.04 -10.07
CA LYS A 115 -5.80 -12.50 -10.69
C LYS A 115 -4.80 -12.14 -9.59
N PRO A 116 -3.74 -12.92 -9.41
CA PRO A 116 -2.81 -12.68 -8.31
C PRO A 116 -2.06 -11.35 -8.44
N LEU A 117 -1.90 -10.84 -9.66
CA LEU A 117 -1.30 -9.53 -9.90
C LEU A 117 -2.15 -8.40 -9.30
N ASP A 118 -3.48 -8.48 -9.45
CA ASP A 118 -4.42 -7.49 -8.91
C ASP A 118 -4.37 -7.46 -7.38
N ILE A 119 -4.24 -8.63 -6.72
CA ILE A 119 -4.10 -8.72 -5.27
C ILE A 119 -2.84 -8.00 -4.79
N ILE A 120 -1.68 -8.27 -5.43
CA ILE A 120 -0.41 -7.63 -5.07
C ILE A 120 -0.50 -6.11 -5.29
N GLU A 121 -1.13 -5.69 -6.39
CA GLU A 121 -1.30 -4.28 -6.73
C GLU A 121 -2.21 -3.56 -5.72
N ASP A 122 -3.32 -4.16 -5.32
CA ASP A 122 -4.25 -3.62 -4.31
C ASP A 122 -3.54 -3.41 -2.97
N GLU A 123 -2.78 -4.38 -2.49
CA GLU A 123 -1.99 -4.28 -1.27
C GLU A 123 -0.98 -3.13 -1.32
N LEU A 124 -0.28 -2.97 -2.44
CA LEU A 124 0.67 -1.88 -2.62
C LEU A 124 -0.01 -0.51 -2.68
N ILE A 125 -1.15 -0.40 -3.36
CA ILE A 125 -1.92 0.85 -3.42
C ILE A 125 -2.38 1.27 -2.02
N LEU A 126 -2.85 0.33 -1.20
CA LEU A 126 -3.25 0.59 0.18
C LEU A 126 -2.08 1.00 1.08
N ALA A 127 -0.87 0.54 0.78
CA ALA A 127 0.34 0.90 1.52
C ALA A 127 0.91 2.29 1.17
N VAL A 128 0.59 2.82 -0.02
CA VAL A 128 1.03 4.17 -0.41
C VAL A 128 0.27 5.22 0.42
N PRO A 129 0.96 6.10 1.17
CA PRO A 129 0.28 7.12 1.95
C PRO A 129 -0.36 8.19 1.05
N ASP A 130 -1.53 8.70 1.44
CA ASP A 130 -2.22 9.80 0.72
C ASP A 130 -1.37 11.06 0.61
N ILE A 131 -0.53 11.31 1.63
CA ILE A 131 0.41 12.43 1.68
C ILE A 131 1.81 11.87 1.88
N PRO A 132 2.53 11.51 0.79
CA PRO A 132 3.90 11.05 0.90
C PRO A 132 4.80 12.12 1.50
N PHE A 133 5.52 11.76 2.57
CA PHE A 133 6.38 12.65 3.32
C PHE A 133 7.71 11.97 3.61
N ASN A 134 8.81 12.72 3.41
CA ASN A 134 10.15 12.27 3.79
C ASN A 134 10.71 13.16 4.88
N GLU A 135 10.90 12.64 6.07
CA GLU A 135 11.42 13.36 7.24
C GLU A 135 12.81 13.96 6.99
N GLY A 136 13.64 13.31 6.19
CA GLY A 136 14.99 13.81 5.84
C GLY A 136 15.02 15.07 4.96
N HIS A 137 13.88 15.51 4.41
CA HIS A 137 13.78 16.70 3.58
C HIS A 137 13.29 17.95 4.33
N VAL A 138 13.07 17.88 5.65
CA VAL A 138 12.52 18.99 6.45
C VAL A 138 13.60 19.92 6.96
N ASP A 139 14.85 19.48 7.05
CA ASP A 139 15.92 20.25 7.69
C ASP A 139 16.56 21.36 6.84
N ASP A 140 16.36 21.37 5.51
CA ASP A 140 16.99 22.36 4.63
C ASP A 140 16.25 23.73 4.56
N SER A 141 15.07 23.86 5.17
CA SER A 141 14.28 25.11 5.08
C SER A 141 14.22 25.94 6.36
N LYS A 142 14.93 25.55 7.43
CA LYS A 142 14.89 26.26 8.73
C LYS A 142 16.13 27.09 9.06
N GLU A 143 17.17 27.13 8.23
CA GLU A 143 18.39 27.89 8.56
C GLU A 143 18.52 29.27 7.91
N GLU A 144 17.60 29.71 7.04
CA GLU A 144 17.74 31.03 6.41
C GLU A 144 16.84 32.13 6.98
N ASP A 145 15.94 31.88 7.93
CA ASP A 145 15.02 32.92 8.45
C ASP A 145 15.17 33.25 9.96
N LEU A 146 16.31 32.95 10.58
CA LEU A 146 16.52 33.30 12.00
C LEU A 146 17.28 34.62 12.22
N ASN A 147 17.45 35.47 11.20
CA ASN A 147 18.23 36.70 11.34
C ASN A 147 17.52 37.99 10.93
N VAL A 148 16.20 38.07 10.96
CA VAL A 148 15.48 39.38 10.97
C VAL A 148 14.26 39.23 11.89
N ALA A 149 14.48 39.19 13.18
CA ALA A 149 13.41 39.40 14.15
C ALA A 149 13.26 40.86 14.46
N GLU A 150 12.68 41.67 13.58
CA GLU A 150 11.95 42.85 14.01
C GLU A 150 10.71 42.38 14.78
N LYS A 151 10.72 42.62 16.09
CA LYS A 151 9.57 42.40 16.99
C LYS A 151 8.39 43.22 16.48
N LYS A 152 7.51 42.64 15.69
CA LYS A 152 6.19 43.19 15.46
C LYS A 152 5.44 43.19 16.79
N PRO A 153 4.89 44.33 17.25
CA PRO A 153 4.15 44.39 18.51
C PRO A 153 2.96 43.42 18.43
N ASN A 154 2.78 42.65 19.48
CA ASN A 154 1.68 41.67 19.58
C ASN A 154 0.33 42.42 19.49
N PRO A 155 -0.51 42.20 18.46
CA PRO A 155 -1.77 42.90 18.29
C PRO A 155 -2.78 42.68 19.43
N PHE A 156 -2.54 41.66 20.28
CA PHE A 156 -3.37 41.37 21.44
C PHE A 156 -2.87 42.01 22.74
N ALA A 157 -1.77 42.77 22.71
CA ALA A 157 -1.28 43.47 23.92
C ALA A 157 -2.28 44.47 24.47
N VAL A 158 -3.16 44.99 23.61
CA VAL A 158 -4.21 45.99 23.98
C VAL A 158 -5.30 45.37 24.90
N LEU A 159 -5.49 44.03 24.83
CA LEU A 159 -6.51 43.37 25.65
C LEU A 159 -6.12 43.18 27.13
N LYS A 160 -4.86 43.39 27.50
CA LYS A 160 -4.42 43.29 28.90
C LYS A 160 -4.82 44.49 29.76
N ASN A 161 -5.29 45.58 29.18
CA ASN A 161 -5.64 46.80 29.89
C ASN A 161 -7.17 47.05 30.02
N LEU A 162 -8.00 46.10 29.66
CA LEU A 162 -9.44 46.12 29.89
C LEU A 162 -9.74 45.41 31.22
N LYS A 163 -9.72 46.17 32.28
CA LYS A 163 -10.28 45.80 33.58
C LYS A 163 -11.36 46.87 33.92
#